data_128a8ed0c4f7fec9a73330cfeee4befe
#
_entry.id   128a8ed0c4f7fec9a73330cfeee4befe
#
_cell.length_a   1.000
_cell.length_b   1.000
_cell.length_c   1.000
_cell.angle_alpha   90.00
_cell.angle_beta   90.00
_cell.angle_gamma   90.00
#
_symmetry.space_group_name_H-M   'P 1'
#
loop_
_entity.id
_entity.type
_entity.pdbx_description
1 polymer ?
#
loop_
_entity_poly.entity_id
_entity_poly.type
_entity_poly.pdbx_seq_one_letter_code
_entity_poly.pdbx_strand_id
1 'polypeptide(L)'
;AGYTVGTMDGTTFSGGTALSDTQLTVKLVNDAFQVSNTANGKVLYTSAAGADHLAIRPNSELTWFRGYQWRGDFVYRRSSSGNLTVINYVGLEDYVKGVLPYEIDPEWPEEAQKAQAVCARSFALGTHKHTSDGYDLCNTTNCQVYLGANKATAASDAAVDATKGEYLTYEGEPVIGYFFSSDGGATEDAANVWGGDYPYLKGKIDPYEEYDSSWSVTLTAAEVQKKLISAGYTIGTVANVEVTKRTATDNVNEVTVTDTAGKQVIIEKDEVRTVFGLDSIRYTITPNTSGAAAVLPQRASLKISPSTHKVTADGKPVEPQGYNINDNNYYKLRDIAYILNGTDSQFNVAWDGRNNRIELTKGAAYQTVGGEMAAPGTTAVESCTPSDSTILLNGKGISLTGYRVNGNNYYKVRDIGEALGFSVGFENETVLIRTTEDAEEQVPVTNAASYTFQGSGWGHSVGMSQWGAYAMAKQGFDYEEILKFYFTGVSVAG
;
A
#
# COMPACT_ATOMS: atom_id res chain seq x y z
N ALA A 1 -17.23 1.20 41.17
CA ALA A 1 -16.81 2.53 40.74
C ALA A 1 -15.77 3.08 41.72
N GLY A 2 -14.94 3.97 41.28
CA GLY A 2 -13.83 4.54 42.03
C GLY A 2 -12.49 4.33 41.32
N TYR A 3 -11.43 4.87 41.92
CA TYR A 3 -10.09 4.85 41.34
C TYR A 3 -9.06 4.63 42.45
N THR A 4 -7.90 4.15 42.07
CA THR A 4 -6.72 4.12 42.92
C THR A 4 -5.65 5.02 42.28
N VAL A 5 -5.08 5.94 43.10
CA VAL A 5 -4.03 6.84 42.67
C VAL A 5 -2.68 6.28 43.15
N GLY A 6 -1.69 6.24 42.30
CA GLY A 6 -0.36 5.72 42.58
C GLY A 6 0.69 6.22 41.57
N THR A 7 1.67 5.40 41.33
CA THR A 7 2.74 5.61 40.33
C THR A 7 2.89 4.36 39.47
N MET A 8 3.58 4.48 38.36
CA MET A 8 3.94 3.37 37.48
C MET A 8 5.45 3.14 37.55
N ASP A 9 5.88 1.92 37.87
CA ASP A 9 7.29 1.49 37.81
C ASP A 9 7.40 0.46 36.65
N GLY A 10 7.99 0.90 35.53
CA GLY A 10 7.90 0.15 34.28
C GLY A 10 6.44 -0.07 33.88
N THR A 11 5.99 -1.32 33.87
CA THR A 11 4.59 -1.71 33.61
C THR A 11 3.81 -2.04 34.88
N THR A 12 4.41 -1.87 36.05
CA THR A 12 3.82 -2.24 37.34
C THR A 12 3.22 -1.01 38.02
N PHE A 13 1.91 -1.06 38.31
CA PHE A 13 1.25 -0.04 39.12
C PHE A 13 1.63 -0.22 40.58
N SER A 14 2.13 0.85 41.20
CA SER A 14 2.58 0.89 42.62
C SER A 14 1.88 1.99 43.38
N GLY A 15 1.66 1.75 44.70
CA GLY A 15 0.98 2.67 45.58
C GLY A 15 -0.51 2.45 45.64
N GLY A 16 -1.22 3.30 46.39
CA GLY A 16 -2.65 3.08 46.48
C GLY A 16 -3.37 4.03 47.43
N THR A 17 -3.65 5.27 46.99
CA THR A 17 -4.70 6.06 47.64
C THR A 17 -6.03 5.76 46.91
N ALA A 18 -6.93 5.05 47.58
CA ALA A 18 -8.26 4.74 47.05
C ALA A 18 -9.14 5.99 47.08
N LEU A 19 -9.81 6.25 45.93
CA LEU A 19 -10.79 7.30 45.78
C LEU A 19 -12.15 6.67 45.43
N SER A 20 -13.20 7.05 46.17
CA SER A 20 -14.56 6.61 45.91
C SER A 20 -15.32 7.45 44.87
N ASP A 21 -14.73 8.55 44.45
CA ASP A 21 -15.27 9.49 43.49
C ASP A 21 -15.32 8.85 42.10
N THR A 22 -16.35 9.17 41.32
CA THR A 22 -16.58 8.59 40.00
C THR A 22 -16.20 9.51 38.86
N GLN A 23 -15.90 10.77 39.14
CA GLN A 23 -15.43 11.76 38.15
C GLN A 23 -14.25 12.54 38.68
N LEU A 24 -13.12 12.40 38.02
CA LEU A 24 -11.86 12.97 38.44
C LEU A 24 -11.34 13.98 37.40
N THR A 25 -10.75 15.07 37.87
CA THR A 25 -9.97 15.99 37.06
C THR A 25 -8.52 15.99 37.57
N VAL A 26 -7.57 15.81 36.66
CA VAL A 26 -6.14 15.89 36.96
C VAL A 26 -5.57 17.17 36.38
N LYS A 27 -4.85 17.91 37.22
CA LYS A 27 -4.16 19.18 36.85
C LYS A 27 -2.75 19.22 37.40
N LEU A 28 -1.91 20.02 36.80
CA LEU A 28 -0.62 20.40 37.35
C LEU A 28 -0.79 21.74 38.10
N VAL A 29 -0.52 21.76 39.40
CA VAL A 29 -0.69 22.95 40.26
C VAL A 29 0.52 23.05 41.17
N ASN A 30 1.22 24.20 41.16
CA ASN A 30 2.40 24.43 41.96
C ASN A 30 3.41 23.27 41.94
N ASP A 31 3.74 22.83 40.74
CA ASP A 31 4.67 21.75 40.47
C ASP A 31 4.28 20.36 41.03
N ALA A 32 3.01 20.13 41.35
CA ALA A 32 2.47 18.87 41.82
C ALA A 32 1.27 18.45 40.96
N PHE A 33 1.04 17.15 40.82
CA PHE A 33 -0.20 16.62 40.24
C PHE A 33 -1.31 16.71 41.30
N GLN A 34 -2.39 17.36 40.94
CA GLN A 34 -3.57 17.48 41.78
C GLN A 34 -4.74 16.74 41.15
N VAL A 35 -5.34 15.81 41.91
CA VAL A 35 -6.57 15.12 41.54
C VAL A 35 -7.73 15.70 42.33
N SER A 36 -8.77 16.12 41.66
CA SER A 36 -9.95 16.68 42.28
C SER A 36 -11.23 16.04 41.74
N ASN A 37 -12.30 16.09 42.57
CA ASN A 37 -13.65 15.74 42.10
C ASN A 37 -14.10 16.77 41.07
N THR A 38 -14.49 16.30 39.89
CA THR A 38 -14.88 17.18 38.77
C THR A 38 -16.11 18.04 39.05
N ALA A 39 -17.06 17.51 39.82
CA ALA A 39 -18.35 18.19 40.04
C ALA A 39 -18.27 19.37 41.04
N ASN A 40 -17.41 19.27 42.05
CA ASN A 40 -17.36 20.26 43.13
C ASN A 40 -15.97 20.86 43.36
N GLY A 41 -14.96 20.41 42.60
CA GLY A 41 -13.58 20.93 42.68
C GLY A 41 -12.81 20.52 43.95
N LYS A 42 -13.37 19.68 44.84
CA LYS A 42 -12.71 19.20 46.06
C LYS A 42 -11.44 18.46 45.68
N VAL A 43 -10.31 18.88 46.23
CA VAL A 43 -9.02 18.19 46.07
C VAL A 43 -9.05 16.88 46.85
N LEU A 44 -8.76 15.78 46.18
CA LEU A 44 -8.79 14.42 46.69
C LEU A 44 -7.39 13.87 46.96
N TYR A 45 -6.42 14.30 46.11
CA TYR A 45 -5.03 13.88 46.20
C TYR A 45 -4.10 14.95 45.64
N THR A 46 -2.92 15.07 46.21
CA THR A 46 -1.84 15.92 45.67
C THR A 46 -0.52 15.13 45.77
N SER A 47 0.20 15.02 44.68
CA SER A 47 1.54 14.38 44.66
C SER A 47 2.58 15.25 45.37
N ALA A 48 3.77 14.70 45.59
CA ALA A 48 4.94 15.52 45.91
C ALA A 48 5.20 16.54 44.78
N ALA A 49 5.70 17.72 45.14
CA ALA A 49 6.18 18.68 44.15
C ALA A 49 7.36 18.07 43.37
N GLY A 50 7.40 18.33 42.07
CA GLY A 50 8.44 17.75 41.21
C GLY A 50 8.24 16.27 40.86
N ALA A 51 7.12 15.65 41.23
CA ALA A 51 6.82 14.30 40.83
C ALA A 51 6.85 14.16 39.30
N ASP A 52 7.48 13.12 38.78
CA ASP A 52 7.68 12.90 37.36
C ASP A 52 6.34 12.53 36.63
N HIS A 53 5.55 11.69 37.32
CA HIS A 53 4.26 11.25 36.83
C HIS A 53 3.27 10.92 37.93
N LEU A 54 2.02 10.75 37.56
CA LEU A 54 0.94 10.25 38.37
C LEU A 54 0.23 9.14 37.61
N ALA A 55 -0.09 8.02 38.27
CA ALA A 55 -0.90 6.94 37.70
C ALA A 55 -2.29 6.87 38.37
N ILE A 56 -3.30 6.62 37.58
CA ILE A 56 -4.68 6.39 38.04
C ILE A 56 -5.17 5.05 37.48
N ARG A 57 -5.51 4.14 38.37
CA ARG A 57 -6.11 2.84 38.07
C ARG A 57 -7.61 2.89 38.32
N PRO A 58 -8.44 2.64 37.30
CA PRO A 58 -9.87 2.44 37.50
C PRO A 58 -10.15 1.14 38.29
N ASN A 59 -11.16 1.18 39.16
CA ASN A 59 -11.62 -0.03 39.89
C ASN A 59 -12.65 -0.85 39.10
N SER A 60 -12.94 -0.45 37.85
CA SER A 60 -13.80 -1.14 36.90
C SER A 60 -13.01 -1.46 35.63
N GLU A 61 -13.41 -2.49 34.91
CA GLU A 61 -12.79 -2.89 33.63
C GLU A 61 -12.75 -1.74 32.62
N LEU A 62 -13.84 -0.98 32.53
CA LEU A 62 -13.95 0.17 31.64
C LEU A 62 -14.11 1.47 32.42
N THR A 63 -13.45 2.52 31.94
CA THR A 63 -13.63 3.89 32.47
C THR A 63 -13.75 4.89 31.33
N TRP A 64 -14.48 5.99 31.60
CA TRP A 64 -14.64 7.08 30.64
C TRP A 64 -13.49 8.07 30.68
N PHE A 65 -12.91 8.36 29.53
CA PHE A 65 -11.95 9.45 29.35
C PHE A 65 -12.17 10.14 27.99
N ARG A 66 -12.41 11.44 28.01
CA ARG A 66 -12.64 12.27 26.82
C ARG A 66 -13.68 11.70 25.82
N GLY A 67 -14.79 11.17 26.35
CA GLY A 67 -15.90 10.70 25.50
C GLY A 67 -15.77 9.26 25.02
N TYR A 68 -14.71 8.57 25.38
CA TYR A 68 -14.49 7.16 25.06
C TYR A 68 -14.35 6.31 26.32
N GLN A 69 -14.71 5.04 26.22
CA GLN A 69 -14.47 4.03 27.24
C GLN A 69 -13.11 3.34 26.99
N TRP A 70 -12.33 3.17 28.04
CA TRP A 70 -10.98 2.65 27.96
C TRP A 70 -10.77 1.51 28.97
N ARG A 71 -9.96 0.51 28.57
CA ARG A 71 -9.37 -0.49 29.46
C ARG A 71 -8.02 0.02 29.95
N GLY A 72 -7.54 -0.53 31.09
CA GLY A 72 -6.20 -0.24 31.62
C GLY A 72 -6.09 1.02 32.47
N ASP A 73 -4.86 1.36 32.80
CA ASP A 73 -4.47 2.46 33.69
C ASP A 73 -4.16 3.73 32.89
N PHE A 74 -4.24 4.90 33.56
CA PHE A 74 -3.88 6.18 32.98
C PHE A 74 -2.69 6.78 33.69
N VAL A 75 -1.62 7.10 32.94
CA VAL A 75 -0.45 7.80 33.43
C VAL A 75 -0.42 9.21 32.89
N TYR A 76 -0.31 10.16 33.80
CA TYR A 76 -0.18 11.58 33.51
C TYR A 76 1.26 11.99 33.68
N ARG A 77 1.91 12.43 32.59
CA ARG A 77 3.28 12.93 32.60
C ARG A 77 3.34 14.41 32.25
N ARG A 78 4.34 15.09 32.72
CA ARG A 78 4.62 16.47 32.29
C ARG A 78 5.19 16.45 30.88
N SER A 79 4.67 17.29 30.01
CA SER A 79 5.32 17.62 28.75
C SER A 79 6.35 18.72 28.94
N SER A 80 7.30 18.84 28.01
CA SER A 80 8.28 19.93 27.97
C SER A 80 7.64 21.31 27.85
N SER A 81 6.40 21.38 27.34
CA SER A 81 5.61 22.64 27.21
C SER A 81 4.85 23.02 28.50
N GLY A 82 4.97 22.25 29.58
CA GLY A 82 4.23 22.48 30.84
C GLY A 82 2.79 21.96 30.83
N ASN A 83 2.37 21.24 29.77
CA ASN A 83 1.09 20.56 29.68
C ASN A 83 1.19 19.12 30.21
N LEU A 84 0.06 18.41 30.25
CA LEU A 84 0.01 17.01 30.60
C LEU A 84 -0.08 16.15 29.33
N THR A 85 0.82 15.19 29.20
CA THR A 85 0.66 14.03 28.30
C THR A 85 -0.08 12.93 29.06
N VAL A 86 -1.13 12.39 28.49
CA VAL A 86 -1.89 11.28 29.08
C VAL A 86 -1.63 10.01 28.29
N ILE A 87 -1.13 8.98 28.97
CA ILE A 87 -0.75 7.70 28.39
C ILE A 87 -1.66 6.62 28.98
N ASN A 88 -2.27 5.83 28.12
CA ASN A 88 -3.03 4.65 28.56
C ASN A 88 -2.10 3.44 28.66
N TYR A 89 -1.92 2.90 29.84
CA TYR A 89 -1.19 1.66 30.11
C TYR A 89 -2.18 0.51 30.08
N VAL A 90 -2.08 -0.31 29.07
CA VAL A 90 -3.08 -1.35 28.76
C VAL A 90 -2.38 -2.65 28.36
N GLY A 91 -2.97 -3.79 28.71
CA GLY A 91 -2.50 -5.09 28.24
C GLY A 91 -2.63 -5.23 26.72
N LEU A 92 -1.77 -6.00 26.10
CA LEU A 92 -1.72 -6.13 24.62
C LEU A 92 -3.06 -6.58 24.04
N GLU A 93 -3.72 -7.57 24.63
CA GLU A 93 -5.01 -8.05 24.14
C GLU A 93 -6.12 -6.98 24.26
N ASP A 94 -6.15 -6.27 25.38
CA ASP A 94 -7.08 -5.15 25.61
C ASP A 94 -6.81 -3.97 24.67
N TYR A 95 -5.53 -3.76 24.31
CA TYR A 95 -5.16 -2.80 23.28
C TYR A 95 -5.70 -3.22 21.90
N VAL A 96 -5.50 -4.49 21.50
CA VAL A 96 -6.02 -5.01 20.22
C VAL A 96 -7.55 -4.95 20.17
N LYS A 97 -8.25 -5.24 21.28
CA LYS A 97 -9.72 -5.05 21.41
C LYS A 97 -10.14 -3.59 21.25
N GLY A 98 -9.26 -2.64 21.52
CA GLY A 98 -9.49 -1.21 21.30
C GLY A 98 -9.07 -0.69 19.94
N VAL A 99 -8.28 -1.45 19.17
CA VAL A 99 -7.87 -1.16 17.80
C VAL A 99 -8.85 -1.75 16.78
N LEU A 100 -9.12 -3.06 16.88
CA LEU A 100 -9.86 -3.84 15.89
C LEU A 100 -11.17 -3.16 15.43
N PRO A 101 -12.08 -2.69 16.32
CA PRO A 101 -13.37 -2.13 15.90
C PRO A 101 -13.27 -0.71 15.32
N TYR A 102 -12.08 -0.11 15.30
CA TYR A 102 -11.83 1.19 14.69
C TYR A 102 -11.08 1.09 13.37
N GLU A 103 -10.36 -0.01 13.15
CA GLU A 103 -9.66 -0.28 11.89
C GLU A 103 -10.56 -0.99 10.88
N ILE A 104 -11.42 -1.93 11.32
CA ILE A 104 -12.40 -2.60 10.46
C ILE A 104 -13.79 -2.58 11.11
N ASP A 105 -14.82 -2.82 10.30
CA ASP A 105 -16.19 -2.91 10.80
C ASP A 105 -16.35 -4.20 11.66
N PRO A 106 -16.82 -4.10 12.90
CA PRO A 106 -17.04 -5.26 13.77
C PRO A 106 -18.12 -6.24 13.28
N GLU A 107 -18.87 -5.91 12.22
CA GLU A 107 -19.82 -6.81 11.56
C GLU A 107 -19.18 -7.62 10.42
N TRP A 108 -17.87 -7.43 10.15
CA TRP A 108 -17.16 -8.19 9.14
C TRP A 108 -17.01 -9.67 9.49
N PRO A 109 -16.74 -10.56 8.50
CA PRO A 109 -16.52 -11.98 8.76
C PRO A 109 -15.48 -12.23 9.84
N GLU A 110 -15.72 -13.23 10.68
CA GLU A 110 -14.87 -13.58 11.82
C GLU A 110 -13.40 -13.79 11.41
N GLU A 111 -13.14 -14.48 10.28
CA GLU A 111 -11.79 -14.75 9.81
C GLU A 111 -11.04 -13.48 9.37
N ALA A 112 -11.74 -12.49 8.81
CA ALA A 112 -11.16 -11.17 8.52
C ALA A 112 -10.82 -10.42 9.82
N GLN A 113 -11.68 -10.50 10.83
CA GLN A 113 -11.41 -9.90 12.14
C GLN A 113 -10.24 -10.57 12.86
N LYS A 114 -10.10 -11.90 12.79
CA LYS A 114 -8.96 -12.65 13.31
C LYS A 114 -7.66 -12.25 12.62
N ALA A 115 -7.64 -12.20 11.28
CA ALA A 115 -6.48 -11.76 10.51
C ALA A 115 -6.04 -10.35 10.89
N GLN A 116 -7.01 -9.43 11.02
CA GLN A 116 -6.74 -8.05 11.46
C GLN A 116 -6.21 -8.00 12.90
N ALA A 117 -6.73 -8.82 13.81
CA ALA A 117 -6.26 -8.88 15.19
C ALA A 117 -4.80 -9.36 15.29
N VAL A 118 -4.42 -10.39 14.51
CA VAL A 118 -3.03 -10.86 14.41
C VAL A 118 -2.12 -9.78 13.81
N CYS A 119 -2.54 -9.09 12.76
CA CYS A 119 -1.79 -7.96 12.20
C CYS A 119 -1.60 -6.83 13.23
N ALA A 120 -2.67 -6.42 13.92
CA ALA A 120 -2.63 -5.34 14.91
C ALA A 120 -1.70 -5.68 16.10
N ARG A 121 -1.72 -6.93 16.54
CA ARG A 121 -0.85 -7.44 17.60
C ARG A 121 0.61 -7.46 17.13
N SER A 122 0.88 -7.97 15.93
CA SER A 122 2.23 -8.00 15.32
C SER A 122 2.78 -6.60 15.13
N PHE A 123 1.94 -5.65 14.73
CA PHE A 123 2.33 -4.25 14.61
C PHE A 123 2.71 -3.66 15.97
N ALA A 124 1.91 -3.90 17.01
CA ALA A 124 2.16 -3.39 18.36
C ALA A 124 3.43 -3.99 18.97
N LEU A 125 3.72 -5.26 18.72
CA LEU A 125 4.93 -5.93 19.20
C LEU A 125 6.20 -5.44 18.48
N GLY A 126 6.10 -5.15 17.18
CA GLY A 126 7.26 -4.78 16.35
C GLY A 126 7.50 -3.28 16.22
N THR A 127 6.62 -2.42 16.74
CA THR A 127 6.68 -0.98 16.50
C THR A 127 6.74 -0.19 17.81
N HIS A 128 7.77 0.66 17.94
CA HIS A 128 7.99 1.51 19.11
C HIS A 128 8.37 2.94 18.68
N LYS A 129 7.53 3.56 17.87
CA LYS A 129 7.84 4.86 17.21
C LYS A 129 8.01 6.03 18.19
N HIS A 130 7.41 5.95 19.38
CA HIS A 130 7.29 7.07 20.31
C HIS A 130 8.00 6.81 21.65
N THR A 131 8.94 5.87 21.71
CA THR A 131 9.70 5.58 22.94
C THR A 131 10.44 6.80 23.48
N SER A 132 10.95 7.68 22.59
CA SER A 132 11.58 8.96 23.00
C SER A 132 10.59 9.92 23.64
N ASP A 133 9.29 9.80 23.33
CA ASP A 133 8.21 10.63 23.92
C ASP A 133 7.64 9.99 25.20
N GLY A 134 8.13 8.80 25.56
CA GLY A 134 7.79 8.05 26.76
C GLY A 134 6.54 7.19 26.66
N TYR A 135 6.12 6.80 25.45
CA TYR A 135 5.08 5.81 25.17
C TYR A 135 5.43 5.04 23.89
N ASP A 136 4.80 3.90 23.65
CA ASP A 136 5.14 3.00 22.55
C ASP A 136 4.47 3.43 21.23
N LEU A 137 3.15 3.67 21.26
CA LEU A 137 2.33 3.93 20.10
C LEU A 137 1.40 5.13 20.33
N CYS A 138 1.16 5.93 19.28
CA CYS A 138 0.08 6.91 19.32
C CYS A 138 -1.26 6.25 18.91
N ASN A 139 -2.36 6.96 19.18
CA ASN A 139 -3.72 6.45 18.94
C ASN A 139 -4.32 6.94 17.62
N THR A 140 -3.50 7.24 16.63
CA THR A 140 -3.90 7.79 15.32
C THR A 140 -3.41 6.91 14.18
N THR A 141 -3.79 7.23 12.95
CA THR A 141 -3.33 6.56 11.72
C THR A 141 -1.79 6.59 11.51
N ASN A 142 -1.04 7.37 12.30
CA ASN A 142 0.43 7.30 12.26
C ASN A 142 0.98 5.99 12.86
N CYS A 143 0.21 5.36 13.77
CA CYS A 143 0.45 3.99 14.26
C CYS A 143 -0.75 3.10 13.93
N GLN A 144 -1.74 3.04 14.82
CA GLN A 144 -3.01 2.37 14.64
C GLN A 144 -4.11 3.19 15.33
N VAL A 145 -5.30 3.23 14.77
CA VAL A 145 -6.42 3.95 15.40
C VAL A 145 -6.86 3.19 16.65
N TYR A 146 -6.53 3.74 17.81
CA TYR A 146 -6.89 3.21 19.12
C TYR A 146 -7.74 4.22 19.88
N LEU A 147 -9.04 3.97 19.97
CA LEU A 147 -10.01 4.84 20.63
C LEU A 147 -10.85 4.13 21.71
N GLY A 148 -10.30 3.06 22.27
CA GLY A 148 -10.92 2.34 23.38
C GLY A 148 -12.08 1.43 22.94
N ALA A 149 -13.10 1.27 23.79
CA ALA A 149 -14.08 0.19 23.69
C ALA A 149 -15.47 0.60 23.15
N ASN A 150 -15.67 1.86 22.73
CA ASN A 150 -17.02 2.32 22.35
C ASN A 150 -17.62 1.58 21.15
N LYS A 151 -16.78 1.12 20.23
CA LYS A 151 -17.20 0.35 19.04
C LYS A 151 -17.01 -1.16 19.21
N ALA A 152 -16.42 -1.61 20.32
CA ALA A 152 -16.20 -3.03 20.56
C ALA A 152 -17.55 -3.77 20.67
N THR A 153 -17.62 -4.93 20.04
CA THR A 153 -18.74 -5.85 20.10
C THR A 153 -18.29 -7.19 20.69
N ALA A 154 -19.23 -8.02 21.12
CA ALA A 154 -18.90 -9.37 21.56
C ALA A 154 -18.20 -10.18 20.46
N ALA A 155 -18.53 -9.94 19.17
CA ALA A 155 -17.90 -10.60 18.04
C ALA A 155 -16.45 -10.13 17.85
N SER A 156 -16.19 -8.81 17.87
CA SER A 156 -14.82 -8.29 17.75
C SER A 156 -13.94 -8.70 18.92
N ASP A 157 -14.46 -8.68 20.15
CA ASP A 157 -13.71 -9.16 21.33
C ASP A 157 -13.41 -10.67 21.23
N ALA A 158 -14.39 -11.48 20.75
CA ALA A 158 -14.22 -12.92 20.55
C ALA A 158 -13.16 -13.24 19.48
N ALA A 159 -13.07 -12.48 18.39
CA ALA A 159 -12.02 -12.65 17.36
C ALA A 159 -10.62 -12.40 17.92
N VAL A 160 -10.45 -11.38 18.78
CA VAL A 160 -9.19 -11.12 19.49
C VAL A 160 -8.86 -12.25 20.46
N ASP A 161 -9.85 -12.73 21.25
CA ASP A 161 -9.66 -13.80 22.22
C ASP A 161 -9.35 -15.14 21.54
N ALA A 162 -9.93 -15.40 20.37
CA ALA A 162 -9.67 -16.63 19.58
C ALA A 162 -8.26 -16.69 19.02
N THR A 163 -7.62 -15.53 18.81
CA THR A 163 -6.22 -15.42 18.32
C THR A 163 -5.28 -14.90 19.40
N LYS A 164 -5.65 -15.07 20.67
CA LYS A 164 -4.88 -14.53 21.80
C LYS A 164 -3.42 -15.00 21.79
N GLY A 165 -2.51 -14.04 21.85
CA GLY A 165 -1.06 -14.29 21.86
C GLY A 165 -0.48 -14.55 20.48
N GLU A 166 -1.27 -14.70 19.43
CA GLU A 166 -0.80 -15.00 18.09
C GLU A 166 -0.26 -13.77 17.36
N TYR A 167 0.88 -13.91 16.71
CA TYR A 167 1.55 -12.87 15.93
C TYR A 167 2.29 -13.46 14.74
N LEU A 168 2.62 -12.61 13.77
CA LEU A 168 3.35 -13.00 12.57
C LEU A 168 4.83 -13.23 12.86
N THR A 169 5.38 -14.30 12.31
CA THR A 169 6.82 -14.60 12.32
C THR A 169 7.32 -14.88 10.90
N TYR A 170 8.58 -14.49 10.64
CA TYR A 170 9.33 -14.87 9.45
C TYR A 170 10.65 -15.48 9.89
N GLU A 171 10.97 -16.70 9.43
CA GLU A 171 12.15 -17.47 9.86
C GLU A 171 12.27 -17.61 11.41
N GLY A 172 11.12 -17.64 12.09
CA GLY A 172 11.02 -17.78 13.53
C GLY A 172 11.10 -16.48 14.33
N GLU A 173 11.41 -15.35 13.70
CA GLU A 173 11.50 -14.04 14.34
C GLU A 173 10.19 -13.26 14.15
N PRO A 174 9.72 -12.50 15.18
CA PRO A 174 8.53 -11.65 15.05
C PRO A 174 8.70 -10.60 13.97
N VAL A 175 7.63 -10.38 13.17
CA VAL A 175 7.61 -9.37 12.11
C VAL A 175 6.42 -8.44 12.23
N ILE A 176 6.52 -7.25 11.64
CA ILE A 176 5.46 -6.24 11.69
C ILE A 176 4.36 -6.57 10.71
N GLY A 177 3.13 -6.70 11.21
CA GLY A 177 1.93 -6.89 10.39
C GLY A 177 1.36 -5.56 9.89
N TYR A 178 1.89 -5.03 8.80
CA TYR A 178 1.33 -3.83 8.17
C TYR A 178 0.00 -4.14 7.49
N PHE A 179 -0.92 -3.19 7.53
CA PHE A 179 -2.22 -3.30 6.88
C PHE A 179 -2.70 -1.93 6.38
N PHE A 180 -3.64 -1.93 5.48
CA PHE A 180 -4.25 -0.73 4.89
C PHE A 180 -5.63 -1.07 4.33
N SER A 181 -6.42 -0.06 3.96
CA SER A 181 -7.84 -0.24 3.67
C SER A 181 -8.10 -1.11 2.43
N SER A 182 -7.60 -0.71 1.24
CA SER A 182 -7.94 -1.34 -0.04
C SER A 182 -6.76 -1.26 -1.00
N ASP A 183 -6.44 -2.37 -1.66
CA ASP A 183 -5.32 -2.42 -2.61
C ASP A 183 -5.74 -2.06 -4.06
N GLY A 184 -7.04 -2.06 -4.34
CA GLY A 184 -7.57 -1.75 -5.66
C GLY A 184 -7.14 -2.74 -6.74
N GLY A 185 -6.68 -3.94 -6.35
CA GLY A 185 -6.31 -5.05 -7.23
C GLY A 185 -4.86 -5.52 -7.08
N ALA A 186 -4.01 -4.84 -6.29
CA ALA A 186 -2.68 -5.34 -5.96
C ALA A 186 -2.04 -4.62 -4.78
N THR A 187 -1.38 -5.38 -3.91
CA THR A 187 -0.45 -4.84 -2.92
C THR A 187 0.90 -4.49 -3.54
N GLU A 188 1.83 -3.93 -2.76
CA GLU A 188 3.14 -3.53 -3.26
C GLU A 188 4.27 -4.03 -2.35
N ASP A 189 5.44 -4.21 -2.96
CA ASP A 189 6.68 -4.50 -2.25
C ASP A 189 7.10 -3.28 -1.40
N ALA A 190 7.43 -3.50 -0.13
CA ALA A 190 7.87 -2.44 0.77
C ALA A 190 9.10 -1.68 0.26
N ALA A 191 9.97 -2.33 -0.52
CA ALA A 191 11.12 -1.68 -1.14
C ALA A 191 10.71 -0.60 -2.15
N ASN A 192 9.59 -0.81 -2.86
CA ASN A 192 9.05 0.14 -3.83
C ASN A 192 8.29 1.29 -3.19
N VAL A 193 7.84 1.14 -1.94
CA VAL A 193 7.07 2.17 -1.23
C VAL A 193 7.95 2.93 -0.25
N TRP A 194 8.67 2.21 0.62
CA TRP A 194 9.46 2.82 1.72
C TRP A 194 10.98 2.67 1.56
N GLY A 195 11.43 1.86 0.60
CA GLY A 195 12.85 1.64 0.30
C GLY A 195 13.54 0.57 1.16
N GLY A 196 12.85 0.01 2.15
CA GLY A 196 13.36 -1.13 2.94
C GLY A 196 13.03 -2.46 2.24
N ASP A 197 13.99 -3.37 2.12
CA ASP A 197 13.73 -4.72 1.60
C ASP A 197 13.34 -5.65 2.76
N TYR A 198 12.06 -6.00 2.80
CA TYR A 198 11.50 -6.94 3.76
C TYR A 198 11.04 -8.20 2.99
N PRO A 199 11.67 -9.36 3.22
CA PRO A 199 11.39 -10.57 2.43
C PRO A 199 9.94 -11.05 2.55
N TYR A 200 9.24 -10.69 3.62
CA TYR A 200 7.84 -11.04 3.86
C TYR A 200 6.82 -9.99 3.36
N LEU A 201 7.25 -8.76 3.01
CA LEU A 201 6.40 -7.68 2.49
C LEU A 201 6.58 -7.53 0.97
N LYS A 202 6.11 -8.49 0.22
CA LYS A 202 6.20 -8.53 -1.25
C LYS A 202 4.85 -8.21 -1.88
N GLY A 203 4.89 -7.42 -2.94
CA GLY A 203 3.72 -7.07 -3.73
C GLY A 203 3.05 -8.29 -4.37
N LYS A 204 1.73 -8.29 -4.38
CA LYS A 204 0.91 -9.37 -4.95
C LYS A 204 -0.29 -8.80 -5.69
N ILE A 205 -0.62 -9.42 -6.82
CA ILE A 205 -1.92 -9.22 -7.45
C ILE A 205 -2.98 -9.84 -6.55
N ASP A 206 -4.00 -9.07 -6.22
CA ASP A 206 -5.14 -9.54 -5.41
C ASP A 206 -6.35 -9.82 -6.31
N PRO A 207 -6.67 -11.11 -6.55
CA PRO A 207 -7.84 -11.47 -7.33
C PRO A 207 -9.14 -11.52 -6.50
N TYR A 208 -9.05 -11.34 -5.19
CA TYR A 208 -10.17 -11.54 -4.25
C TYR A 208 -10.91 -10.26 -3.92
N GLU A 209 -10.19 -9.12 -3.81
CA GLU A 209 -10.81 -7.85 -3.45
C GLU A 209 -11.83 -7.41 -4.51
N GLU A 210 -13.10 -7.30 -4.08
CA GLU A 210 -14.22 -6.84 -4.93
C GLU A 210 -14.73 -5.45 -4.54
N TYR A 211 -14.11 -4.83 -3.54
CA TYR A 211 -14.53 -3.51 -3.07
C TYR A 211 -14.23 -2.44 -4.11
N ASP A 212 -15.24 -1.66 -4.48
CA ASP A 212 -15.05 -0.52 -5.37
C ASP A 212 -14.41 0.65 -4.62
N SER A 213 -13.09 0.72 -4.71
CA SER A 213 -12.25 1.78 -4.15
C SER A 213 -11.79 2.79 -5.20
N SER A 214 -12.53 2.92 -6.30
CA SER A 214 -12.21 3.85 -7.40
C SER A 214 -12.24 5.31 -6.93
N TRP A 215 -11.25 6.08 -7.34
CA TRP A 215 -11.15 7.50 -7.03
C TRP A 215 -10.65 8.31 -8.24
N SER A 216 -10.91 9.61 -8.22
CA SER A 216 -10.44 10.55 -9.26
C SER A 216 -10.14 11.90 -8.65
N VAL A 217 -8.97 12.45 -8.96
CA VAL A 217 -8.51 13.79 -8.53
C VAL A 217 -8.02 14.54 -9.75
N THR A 218 -8.53 15.75 -9.97
CA THR A 218 -8.02 16.64 -11.04
C THR A 218 -7.27 17.79 -10.40
N LEU A 219 -6.01 17.98 -10.81
CA LEU A 219 -5.14 19.07 -10.38
C LEU A 219 -4.80 19.94 -11.58
N THR A 220 -4.91 21.24 -11.45
CA THR A 220 -4.38 22.20 -12.42
C THR A 220 -2.85 22.14 -12.44
N ALA A 221 -2.23 22.53 -13.54
CA ALA A 221 -0.77 22.65 -13.64
C ALA A 221 -0.16 23.51 -12.52
N ALA A 222 -0.87 24.58 -12.11
CA ALA A 222 -0.47 25.44 -11.00
C ALA A 222 -0.55 24.75 -9.62
N GLU A 223 -1.58 23.91 -9.40
CA GLU A 223 -1.71 23.11 -8.18
C GLU A 223 -0.63 22.04 -8.08
N VAL A 224 -0.32 21.36 -9.20
CA VAL A 224 0.81 20.41 -9.28
C VAL A 224 2.10 21.12 -8.89
N GLN A 225 2.41 22.27 -9.51
CA GLN A 225 3.59 23.09 -9.19
C GLN A 225 3.65 23.43 -7.69
N LYS A 226 2.53 23.92 -7.14
CA LYS A 226 2.43 24.31 -5.72
C LYS A 226 2.71 23.13 -4.79
N LYS A 227 2.14 21.96 -5.09
CA LYS A 227 2.35 20.73 -4.30
C LYS A 227 3.81 20.30 -4.33
N LEU A 228 4.46 20.31 -5.49
CA LEU A 228 5.89 20.01 -5.64
C LEU A 228 6.77 20.98 -4.84
N ILE A 229 6.52 22.29 -4.94
CA ILE A 229 7.28 23.29 -4.18
C ILE A 229 7.08 23.08 -2.67
N SER A 230 5.86 22.76 -2.22
CA SER A 230 5.57 22.45 -0.81
C SER A 230 6.27 21.18 -0.32
N ALA A 231 6.54 20.24 -1.20
CA ALA A 231 7.31 19.01 -0.94
C ALA A 231 8.84 19.21 -1.02
N GLY A 232 9.29 20.46 -1.32
CA GLY A 232 10.73 20.81 -1.37
C GLY A 232 11.36 20.74 -2.76
N TYR A 233 10.60 20.41 -3.79
CA TYR A 233 11.09 20.39 -5.16
C TYR A 233 11.16 21.80 -5.77
N THR A 234 12.13 22.01 -6.66
CA THR A 234 12.25 23.25 -7.43
C THR A 234 11.86 23.00 -8.87
N ILE A 235 10.75 23.58 -9.32
CA ILE A 235 10.22 23.45 -10.68
C ILE A 235 9.57 24.76 -11.14
N GLY A 236 9.65 25.04 -12.45
CA GLY A 236 8.97 26.16 -13.09
C GLY A 236 7.49 25.85 -13.38
N THR A 237 6.91 26.56 -14.37
CA THR A 237 5.53 26.30 -14.82
C THR A 237 5.42 24.89 -15.38
N VAL A 238 4.55 24.07 -14.82
CA VAL A 238 4.36 22.66 -15.24
C VAL A 238 3.83 22.60 -16.68
N ALA A 239 4.49 21.81 -17.50
CA ALA A 239 4.16 21.57 -18.90
C ALA A 239 3.72 20.12 -19.16
N ASN A 240 4.24 19.16 -18.40
CA ASN A 240 3.86 17.75 -18.49
C ASN A 240 3.92 17.05 -17.12
N VAL A 241 3.04 16.06 -16.93
CA VAL A 241 3.02 15.15 -15.79
C VAL A 241 2.73 13.76 -16.32
N GLU A 242 3.63 12.82 -16.10
CA GLU A 242 3.48 11.46 -16.64
C GLU A 242 4.00 10.39 -15.68
N VAL A 243 3.41 9.21 -15.74
CA VAL A 243 3.93 8.02 -15.07
C VAL A 243 5.06 7.47 -15.91
N THR A 244 6.29 7.54 -15.40
CA THR A 244 7.49 7.05 -16.11
C THR A 244 7.88 5.66 -15.69
N LYS A 245 7.46 5.20 -14.49
CA LYS A 245 7.77 3.85 -14.04
C LYS A 245 6.63 3.22 -13.25
N ARG A 246 6.39 1.94 -13.52
CA ARG A 246 5.48 1.09 -12.74
C ARG A 246 6.23 -0.10 -12.16
N THR A 247 5.68 -0.66 -11.10
CA THR A 247 6.19 -1.88 -10.48
C THR A 247 5.67 -3.13 -11.20
N ALA A 248 6.15 -4.30 -10.78
CA ALA A 248 5.67 -5.59 -11.29
C ALA A 248 4.17 -5.82 -11.03
N THR A 249 3.60 -5.17 -10.02
CA THR A 249 2.17 -5.23 -9.69
C THR A 249 1.35 -4.14 -10.38
N ASP A 250 1.94 -3.40 -11.32
CA ASP A 250 1.36 -2.29 -12.10
C ASP A 250 1.00 -1.05 -11.24
N ASN A 251 1.54 -0.94 -10.04
CA ASN A 251 1.45 0.27 -9.23
C ASN A 251 2.43 1.34 -9.75
N VAL A 252 2.11 2.62 -9.57
CA VAL A 252 2.99 3.72 -9.94
C VAL A 252 4.17 3.77 -8.98
N ASN A 253 5.39 3.78 -9.51
CA ASN A 253 6.63 3.87 -8.75
C ASN A 253 7.41 5.15 -9.04
N GLU A 254 7.17 5.76 -10.22
CA GLU A 254 7.82 7.01 -10.60
C GLU A 254 6.88 7.88 -11.44
N VAL A 255 6.89 9.16 -11.15
CA VAL A 255 6.21 10.19 -11.92
C VAL A 255 7.24 11.26 -12.29
N THR A 256 7.35 11.58 -13.57
CA THR A 256 8.17 12.69 -14.05
C THR A 256 7.27 13.91 -14.32
N VAL A 257 7.66 15.04 -13.77
CA VAL A 257 7.03 16.34 -14.03
C VAL A 257 8.04 17.23 -14.77
N THR A 258 7.65 17.72 -15.96
CA THR A 258 8.47 18.57 -16.80
C THR A 258 7.90 19.99 -16.80
N ASP A 259 8.73 21.02 -16.64
CA ASP A 259 8.31 22.41 -16.75
C ASP A 259 8.48 22.96 -18.17
N THR A 260 7.97 24.19 -18.42
CA THR A 260 8.04 24.86 -19.72
C THR A 260 9.46 25.19 -20.18
N ALA A 261 10.45 25.11 -19.30
CA ALA A 261 11.88 25.28 -19.64
C ALA A 261 12.58 23.93 -19.91
N GLY A 262 11.84 22.81 -19.85
CA GLY A 262 12.38 21.47 -20.05
C GLY A 262 13.02 20.86 -18.81
N LYS A 263 12.98 21.54 -17.65
CA LYS A 263 13.50 20.97 -16.41
C LYS A 263 12.57 19.87 -15.93
N GLN A 264 13.13 18.73 -15.57
CA GLN A 264 12.40 17.57 -15.02
C GLN A 264 12.59 17.46 -13.51
N VAL A 265 11.54 17.00 -12.85
CA VAL A 265 11.51 16.56 -11.46
C VAL A 265 10.96 15.15 -11.43
N ILE A 266 11.70 14.23 -10.85
CA ILE A 266 11.32 12.83 -10.68
C ILE A 266 10.83 12.65 -9.26
N ILE A 267 9.67 12.04 -9.11
CA ILE A 267 8.99 11.73 -7.84
C ILE A 267 8.90 10.22 -7.76
N GLU A 268 9.38 9.63 -6.68
CA GLU A 268 9.51 8.19 -6.55
C GLU A 268 8.80 7.63 -5.31
N LYS A 269 8.52 6.35 -5.33
CA LYS A 269 8.00 5.55 -4.20
C LYS A 269 6.68 6.13 -3.67
N ASP A 270 6.47 6.17 -2.34
CA ASP A 270 5.24 6.70 -1.75
C ASP A 270 5.01 8.21 -2.02
N GLU A 271 6.04 8.94 -2.42
CA GLU A 271 5.88 10.33 -2.81
C GLU A 271 5.00 10.51 -4.05
N VAL A 272 4.92 9.51 -4.94
CA VAL A 272 4.01 9.53 -6.11
C VAL A 272 2.54 9.64 -5.70
N ARG A 273 2.22 9.29 -4.46
CA ARG A 273 0.90 9.41 -3.84
C ARG A 273 0.81 10.65 -2.94
N THR A 274 1.76 10.77 -2.01
CA THR A 274 1.68 11.75 -0.92
C THR A 274 1.88 13.17 -1.38
N VAL A 275 2.78 13.43 -2.34
CA VAL A 275 3.01 14.76 -2.91
C VAL A 275 1.75 15.31 -3.58
N PHE A 276 1.05 14.47 -4.34
CA PHE A 276 -0.19 14.89 -5.01
C PHE A 276 -1.43 14.81 -4.11
N GLY A 277 -1.34 14.15 -2.95
CA GLY A 277 -2.45 13.93 -2.02
C GLY A 277 -3.48 12.98 -2.58
N LEU A 278 -3.02 11.86 -3.13
CA LEU A 278 -3.84 10.79 -3.73
C LEU A 278 -4.12 9.68 -2.71
N ASP A 279 -5.16 8.90 -2.98
CA ASP A 279 -5.62 7.86 -2.07
C ASP A 279 -4.74 6.60 -2.11
N SER A 280 -4.13 6.29 -3.27
CA SER A 280 -3.26 5.12 -3.48
C SER A 280 -2.15 5.40 -4.49
N ILE A 281 -1.24 4.43 -4.66
CA ILE A 281 -0.21 4.43 -5.72
C ILE A 281 -0.68 3.73 -7.01
N ARG A 282 -1.93 3.28 -7.07
CA ARG A 282 -2.49 2.57 -8.23
C ARG A 282 -3.36 3.50 -9.06
N TYR A 283 -2.78 4.18 -10.06
CA TYR A 283 -3.50 5.17 -10.87
C TYR A 283 -2.91 5.39 -12.27
N THR A 284 -3.65 6.11 -13.09
CA THR A 284 -3.22 6.68 -14.37
C THR A 284 -3.28 8.20 -14.32
N ILE A 285 -2.56 8.87 -15.21
CA ILE A 285 -2.59 10.33 -15.36
C ILE A 285 -3.06 10.66 -16.78
N THR A 286 -4.08 11.49 -16.89
CA THR A 286 -4.59 11.99 -18.18
C THR A 286 -4.43 13.51 -18.21
N PRO A 287 -3.66 14.06 -19.18
CA PRO A 287 -3.58 15.49 -19.40
C PRO A 287 -4.89 16.01 -20.00
N ASN A 288 -5.44 17.10 -19.42
CA ASN A 288 -6.66 17.75 -19.92
C ASN A 288 -6.27 18.97 -20.76
N THR A 289 -6.33 18.82 -22.07
CA THR A 289 -6.26 19.94 -23.01
C THR A 289 -7.62 20.59 -23.10
N SER A 290 -7.67 21.92 -23.13
CA SER A 290 -8.91 22.73 -23.12
C SER A 290 -9.95 22.21 -24.12
N GLY A 291 -11.05 21.61 -23.63
CA GLY A 291 -12.18 21.22 -24.45
C GLY A 291 -12.90 19.92 -24.13
N ALA A 292 -12.39 19.06 -23.26
CA ALA A 292 -13.07 17.80 -22.91
C ALA A 292 -13.50 17.76 -21.45
N ALA A 293 -14.80 17.68 -21.20
CA ALA A 293 -15.34 17.37 -19.88
C ALA A 293 -14.99 15.93 -19.51
N ALA A 294 -14.47 15.73 -18.29
CA ALA A 294 -14.16 14.41 -17.77
C ALA A 294 -15.42 13.55 -17.67
N VAL A 295 -15.45 12.44 -18.39
CA VAL A 295 -16.42 11.37 -18.18
C VAL A 295 -15.86 10.46 -17.11
N LEU A 296 -16.54 10.33 -15.98
CA LEU A 296 -16.17 9.42 -14.90
C LEU A 296 -16.26 7.98 -15.41
N PRO A 297 -15.21 7.16 -15.35
CA PRO A 297 -15.32 5.74 -15.67
C PRO A 297 -15.87 4.96 -14.50
N GLN A 298 -16.79 4.07 -14.82
CA GLN A 298 -17.23 2.97 -13.96
C GLN A 298 -16.08 1.96 -13.78
N ARG A 299 -16.11 1.21 -12.66
CA ARG A 299 -15.24 0.08 -12.31
C ARG A 299 -14.76 -0.68 -13.54
N ALA A 300 -13.47 -0.65 -13.79
CA ALA A 300 -12.88 -1.38 -14.90
C ALA A 300 -12.80 -2.87 -14.54
N SER A 301 -13.80 -3.65 -14.99
CA SER A 301 -13.52 -5.05 -15.30
C SER A 301 -12.32 -5.07 -16.25
N LEU A 302 -11.41 -6.03 -16.09
CA LEU A 302 -10.24 -6.19 -16.96
C LEU A 302 -10.69 -6.09 -18.42
N LYS A 303 -10.45 -4.94 -19.07
CA LYS A 303 -10.80 -4.75 -20.47
C LYS A 303 -9.74 -5.45 -21.29
N ILE A 304 -10.10 -6.56 -21.89
CA ILE A 304 -9.21 -7.30 -22.77
C ILE A 304 -9.86 -7.48 -24.14
N SER A 305 -9.12 -7.15 -25.16
CA SER A 305 -9.49 -7.40 -26.56
C SER A 305 -8.25 -7.73 -27.39
N PRO A 306 -8.37 -8.47 -28.50
CA PRO A 306 -7.29 -8.54 -29.47
C PRO A 306 -6.82 -7.14 -29.86
N SER A 307 -5.51 -6.91 -29.91
CA SER A 307 -4.96 -5.62 -30.31
C SER A 307 -5.25 -5.35 -31.79
N THR A 308 -5.82 -4.18 -32.07
CA THR A 308 -6.05 -3.69 -33.45
C THR A 308 -5.00 -2.66 -33.85
N HIS A 309 -4.05 -2.34 -32.94
CA HIS A 309 -3.01 -1.37 -33.20
C HIS A 309 -2.00 -1.90 -34.22
N LYS A 310 -1.58 -1.06 -35.14
CA LYS A 310 -0.45 -1.34 -36.03
C LYS A 310 0.82 -1.39 -35.23
N VAL A 311 1.80 -2.12 -35.71
CA VAL A 311 3.14 -2.18 -35.09
C VAL A 311 4.20 -1.92 -36.15
N THR A 312 5.18 -1.11 -35.82
CA THR A 312 6.38 -0.95 -36.64
C THR A 312 7.64 -1.22 -35.80
N ALA A 313 8.64 -1.83 -36.42
CA ALA A 313 9.97 -1.99 -35.88
C ALA A 313 10.95 -1.26 -36.78
N ASP A 314 11.64 -0.25 -36.24
CA ASP A 314 12.53 0.66 -37.01
C ASP A 314 11.89 1.16 -38.31
N GLY A 315 10.64 1.61 -38.20
CA GLY A 315 9.84 2.14 -39.30
C GLY A 315 9.26 1.11 -40.27
N LYS A 316 9.59 -0.19 -40.13
CA LYS A 316 9.06 -1.26 -40.95
C LYS A 316 7.79 -1.85 -40.35
N PRO A 317 6.68 -2.00 -41.08
CA PRO A 317 5.48 -2.65 -40.59
C PRO A 317 5.74 -4.10 -40.19
N VAL A 318 5.22 -4.52 -39.02
CA VAL A 318 5.24 -5.88 -38.52
C VAL A 318 3.88 -6.22 -37.93
N GLU A 319 3.51 -7.49 -37.89
CA GLU A 319 2.18 -7.93 -37.46
C GLU A 319 2.21 -8.95 -36.32
N PRO A 320 2.80 -8.61 -35.15
CA PRO A 320 2.73 -9.51 -33.99
C PRO A 320 1.28 -9.60 -33.53
N GLN A 321 0.89 -10.80 -33.13
CA GLN A 321 -0.43 -11.00 -32.53
C GLN A 321 -0.39 -10.65 -31.03
N GLY A 322 -1.27 -9.76 -30.61
CA GLY A 322 -1.30 -9.27 -29.23
C GLY A 322 -2.70 -8.94 -28.74
N TYR A 323 -2.72 -8.54 -27.49
CA TYR A 323 -3.93 -8.05 -26.82
C TYR A 323 -3.74 -6.63 -26.35
N ASN A 324 -4.82 -5.84 -26.39
CA ASN A 324 -4.94 -4.63 -25.59
C ASN A 324 -5.60 -5.02 -24.26
N ILE A 325 -4.88 -4.79 -23.17
CA ILE A 325 -5.36 -5.07 -21.81
C ILE A 325 -5.25 -3.77 -21.03
N ASN A 326 -6.38 -3.22 -20.58
CA ASN A 326 -6.45 -1.94 -19.88
C ASN A 326 -5.63 -0.84 -20.60
N ASP A 327 -5.90 -0.66 -21.89
CA ASP A 327 -5.26 0.32 -22.76
C ASP A 327 -3.73 0.19 -22.96
N ASN A 328 -3.17 -0.97 -22.63
CA ASN A 328 -1.76 -1.31 -22.90
C ASN A 328 -1.67 -2.47 -23.91
N ASN A 329 -0.62 -2.46 -24.72
CA ASN A 329 -0.36 -3.50 -25.70
C ASN A 329 0.55 -4.59 -25.14
N TYR A 330 0.11 -5.83 -25.27
CA TYR A 330 0.80 -7.03 -24.77
C TYR A 330 1.07 -7.97 -25.95
N TYR A 331 2.30 -8.45 -26.05
CA TYR A 331 2.74 -9.37 -27.10
C TYR A 331 3.48 -10.57 -26.51
N LYS A 332 3.58 -11.66 -27.27
CA LYS A 332 4.40 -12.79 -26.91
C LYS A 332 5.88 -12.40 -26.98
N LEU A 333 6.68 -12.78 -26.00
CA LEU A 333 8.12 -12.55 -26.01
C LEU A 333 8.80 -13.12 -27.27
N ARG A 334 8.33 -14.27 -27.78
CA ARG A 334 8.85 -14.88 -28.99
C ARG A 334 8.58 -14.06 -30.25
N ASP A 335 7.40 -13.44 -30.35
CA ASP A 335 7.06 -12.58 -31.50
C ASP A 335 7.96 -11.35 -31.52
N ILE A 336 8.20 -10.72 -30.37
CA ILE A 336 9.11 -9.58 -30.27
C ILE A 336 10.57 -10.00 -30.55
N ALA A 337 11.01 -11.15 -30.02
CA ALA A 337 12.35 -11.68 -30.29
C ALA A 337 12.56 -11.99 -31.79
N TYR A 338 11.53 -12.52 -32.46
CA TYR A 338 11.55 -12.77 -33.90
C TYR A 338 11.64 -11.46 -34.69
N ILE A 339 10.88 -10.45 -34.33
CA ILE A 339 10.88 -9.13 -34.98
C ILE A 339 12.24 -8.44 -34.83
N LEU A 340 12.86 -8.52 -33.65
CA LEU A 340 14.12 -7.85 -33.33
C LEU A 340 15.36 -8.68 -33.68
N ASN A 341 15.21 -9.87 -34.25
CA ASN A 341 16.32 -10.72 -34.61
C ASN A 341 17.20 -10.06 -35.70
N GLY A 342 18.50 -9.99 -35.46
CA GLY A 342 19.46 -9.30 -36.35
C GLY A 342 19.59 -7.78 -36.11
N THR A 343 18.92 -7.23 -35.07
CA THR A 343 19.09 -5.84 -34.62
C THR A 343 20.02 -5.78 -33.40
N ASP A 344 20.39 -4.57 -32.98
CA ASP A 344 21.19 -4.36 -31.75
C ASP A 344 20.45 -4.75 -30.47
N SER A 345 19.11 -4.80 -30.53
CA SER A 345 18.23 -5.19 -29.43
C SER A 345 17.78 -6.67 -29.53
N GLN A 346 18.44 -7.51 -30.34
CA GLN A 346 18.08 -8.92 -30.45
C GLN A 346 18.24 -9.66 -29.11
N PHE A 347 17.41 -10.69 -28.91
CA PHE A 347 17.47 -11.57 -27.76
C PHE A 347 16.88 -12.94 -28.09
N ASN A 348 17.34 -13.97 -27.37
CA ASN A 348 16.77 -15.31 -27.48
C ASN A 348 15.80 -15.58 -26.33
N VAL A 349 14.79 -16.41 -26.57
CA VAL A 349 13.75 -16.83 -25.60
C VAL A 349 13.75 -18.34 -25.49
N ALA A 350 14.08 -18.87 -24.32
CA ALA A 350 13.97 -20.28 -23.98
C ALA A 350 12.86 -20.51 -22.94
N TRP A 351 12.23 -21.68 -23.01
CA TRP A 351 11.18 -22.08 -22.08
C TRP A 351 11.56 -23.35 -21.31
N ASP A 352 11.61 -23.24 -19.99
CA ASP A 352 11.74 -24.38 -19.08
C ASP A 352 10.38 -24.72 -18.46
N GLY A 353 9.67 -25.62 -19.12
CA GLY A 353 8.32 -26.00 -18.70
C GLY A 353 8.26 -26.79 -17.38
N ARG A 354 9.38 -27.35 -16.89
CA ARG A 354 9.40 -28.04 -15.59
C ARG A 354 9.35 -27.07 -14.43
N ASN A 355 9.95 -25.89 -14.60
CA ASN A 355 10.08 -24.88 -13.57
C ASN A 355 9.18 -23.66 -13.84
N ASN A 356 8.29 -23.70 -14.83
CA ASN A 356 7.45 -22.59 -15.28
C ASN A 356 8.29 -21.31 -15.48
N ARG A 357 9.41 -21.43 -16.22
CA ARG A 357 10.44 -20.38 -16.31
C ARG A 357 10.73 -19.99 -17.74
N ILE A 358 10.83 -18.70 -17.99
CA ILE A 358 11.27 -18.10 -19.26
C ILE A 358 12.68 -17.57 -19.07
N GLU A 359 13.58 -17.94 -19.96
CA GLU A 359 14.96 -17.47 -19.98
C GLU A 359 15.18 -16.58 -21.20
N LEU A 360 15.56 -15.31 -20.95
CA LEU A 360 15.91 -14.34 -21.96
C LEU A 360 17.43 -14.16 -22.01
N THR A 361 18.01 -14.26 -23.19
CA THR A 361 19.44 -13.99 -23.41
C THR A 361 19.61 -12.79 -24.33
N LYS A 362 19.93 -11.63 -23.76
CA LYS A 362 20.15 -10.37 -24.50
C LYS A 362 21.38 -10.50 -25.41
N GLY A 363 21.28 -9.98 -26.64
CA GLY A 363 22.32 -10.04 -27.65
C GLY A 363 22.42 -11.36 -28.41
N ALA A 364 21.76 -12.43 -27.93
CA ALA A 364 21.75 -13.71 -28.62
C ALA A 364 20.71 -13.73 -29.76
N ALA A 365 21.09 -14.30 -30.92
CA ALA A 365 20.14 -14.46 -32.02
C ALA A 365 18.98 -15.37 -31.62
N TYR A 366 17.77 -14.96 -31.95
CA TYR A 366 16.56 -15.75 -31.66
C TYR A 366 16.55 -17.05 -32.47
N GLN A 367 16.31 -18.15 -31.77
CA GLN A 367 16.14 -19.47 -32.38
C GLN A 367 14.66 -19.74 -32.59
N THR A 368 14.21 -19.74 -33.84
CA THR A 368 12.79 -19.97 -34.19
C THR A 368 12.36 -21.38 -33.78
N VAL A 369 11.22 -21.48 -33.10
CA VAL A 369 10.64 -22.74 -32.65
C VAL A 369 9.34 -23.09 -33.35
N GLY A 370 8.84 -22.17 -34.20
CA GLY A 370 7.59 -22.27 -34.93
C GLY A 370 6.40 -21.68 -34.17
N GLY A 371 5.47 -21.09 -34.90
CA GLY A 371 4.29 -20.44 -34.39
C GLY A 371 4.48 -18.97 -33.99
N GLU A 372 5.67 -18.39 -34.25
CA GLU A 372 5.87 -16.95 -34.15
C GLU A 372 5.00 -16.21 -35.16
N MET A 373 4.49 -15.07 -34.79
CA MET A 373 3.59 -14.22 -35.59
C MET A 373 2.26 -14.89 -36.01
N ALA A 374 2.02 -16.13 -35.54
CA ALA A 374 0.80 -16.86 -35.89
C ALA A 374 -0.42 -16.25 -35.19
N ALA A 375 -1.48 -16.03 -35.95
CA ALA A 375 -2.77 -15.60 -35.44
C ALA A 375 -3.29 -16.62 -34.38
N PRO A 376 -3.91 -16.19 -33.28
CA PRO A 376 -4.53 -17.10 -32.34
C PRO A 376 -5.66 -17.89 -33.04
N GLY A 377 -5.82 -19.16 -32.68
CA GLY A 377 -6.85 -20.02 -33.25
C GLY A 377 -8.29 -19.55 -32.97
N THR A 378 -8.46 -18.67 -32.00
CA THR A 378 -9.70 -17.96 -31.67
C THR A 378 -9.40 -16.51 -31.30
N THR A 379 -10.26 -15.59 -31.72
CA THR A 379 -10.23 -14.18 -31.31
C THR A 379 -11.00 -13.95 -30.01
N ALA A 380 -11.79 -14.92 -29.56
CA ALA A 380 -12.50 -14.84 -28.28
C ALA A 380 -11.52 -15.04 -27.12
N VAL A 381 -11.65 -14.18 -26.10
CA VAL A 381 -10.93 -14.33 -24.85
C VAL A 381 -11.73 -15.27 -23.94
N GLU A 382 -11.28 -16.51 -23.82
CA GLU A 382 -11.92 -17.52 -22.97
C GLU A 382 -11.37 -17.52 -21.54
N SER A 383 -10.10 -17.10 -21.38
CA SER A 383 -9.45 -16.98 -20.08
C SER A 383 -8.37 -15.91 -20.12
N CYS A 384 -8.23 -15.15 -19.01
CA CYS A 384 -7.15 -14.20 -18.81
C CYS A 384 -6.81 -14.15 -17.33
N THR A 385 -5.58 -14.51 -16.99
CA THR A 385 -5.04 -14.47 -15.64
C THR A 385 -3.65 -13.84 -15.66
N PRO A 386 -3.17 -13.21 -14.58
CA PRO A 386 -1.79 -12.79 -14.49
C PRO A 386 -0.83 -13.94 -14.80
N SER A 387 0.28 -13.65 -15.47
CA SER A 387 1.32 -14.65 -15.75
C SER A 387 2.06 -14.99 -14.46
N ASP A 388 2.14 -16.28 -14.16
CA ASP A 388 2.86 -16.84 -13.00
C ASP A 388 4.26 -17.35 -13.36
N SER A 389 4.73 -17.10 -14.59
CA SER A 389 6.04 -17.58 -15.07
C SER A 389 7.18 -16.74 -14.49
N THR A 390 8.18 -17.39 -13.92
CA THR A 390 9.44 -16.75 -13.55
C THR A 390 10.22 -16.35 -14.80
N ILE A 391 10.73 -15.12 -14.85
CA ILE A 391 11.50 -14.62 -15.99
C ILE A 391 12.93 -14.32 -15.55
N LEU A 392 13.91 -14.87 -16.29
CA LEU A 392 15.31 -14.58 -16.11
C LEU A 392 15.86 -13.84 -17.34
N LEU A 393 16.60 -12.76 -17.12
CA LEU A 393 17.40 -12.09 -18.14
C LEU A 393 18.88 -12.32 -17.84
N ASN A 394 19.56 -13.01 -18.73
CA ASN A 394 20.96 -13.41 -18.54
C ASN A 394 21.21 -14.07 -17.18
N GLY A 395 20.30 -14.96 -16.76
CA GLY A 395 20.37 -15.70 -15.50
C GLY A 395 19.94 -14.93 -14.25
N LYS A 396 19.57 -13.65 -14.34
CA LYS A 396 19.04 -12.85 -13.22
C LYS A 396 17.53 -12.72 -13.33
N GLY A 397 16.83 -12.85 -12.21
CA GLY A 397 15.38 -12.64 -12.14
C GLY A 397 15.01 -11.20 -12.52
N ILE A 398 14.00 -11.05 -13.39
CA ILE A 398 13.37 -9.77 -13.73
C ILE A 398 11.86 -9.90 -13.64
N SER A 399 11.18 -8.77 -13.51
CA SER A 399 9.72 -8.71 -13.54
C SER A 399 9.25 -8.02 -14.82
N LEU A 400 8.31 -8.65 -15.53
CA LEU A 400 7.58 -8.05 -16.65
C LEU A 400 6.09 -8.19 -16.38
N THR A 401 5.31 -7.12 -16.58
CA THR A 401 3.85 -7.21 -16.46
C THR A 401 3.32 -8.15 -17.56
N GLY A 402 2.69 -9.24 -17.17
CA GLY A 402 2.25 -10.27 -18.10
C GLY A 402 0.93 -10.91 -17.73
N TYR A 403 0.21 -11.36 -18.76
CA TYR A 403 -1.03 -12.12 -18.63
C TYR A 403 -0.97 -13.42 -19.43
N ARG A 404 -1.57 -14.46 -18.88
CA ARG A 404 -1.82 -15.69 -19.58
C ARG A 404 -3.20 -15.64 -20.21
N VAL A 405 -3.25 -15.44 -21.52
CA VAL A 405 -4.48 -15.34 -22.29
C VAL A 405 -4.63 -16.59 -23.14
N ASN A 406 -5.73 -17.32 -23.00
CA ASN A 406 -6.00 -18.57 -23.72
C ASN A 406 -4.81 -19.55 -23.70
N GLY A 407 -4.14 -19.66 -22.54
CA GLY A 407 -3.02 -20.56 -22.34
C GLY A 407 -1.63 -20.07 -22.77
N ASN A 408 -1.52 -18.89 -23.40
CA ASN A 408 -0.25 -18.27 -23.80
C ASN A 408 0.09 -17.06 -22.96
N ASN A 409 1.38 -16.84 -22.68
CA ASN A 409 1.85 -15.66 -21.95
C ASN A 409 2.09 -14.50 -22.90
N TYR A 410 1.52 -13.34 -22.56
CA TYR A 410 1.68 -12.06 -23.23
C TYR A 410 2.23 -11.05 -22.24
N TYR A 411 3.22 -10.28 -22.63
CA TYR A 411 3.90 -9.30 -21.78
C TYR A 411 3.77 -7.91 -22.36
N LYS A 412 3.70 -6.92 -21.48
CA LYS A 412 3.59 -5.51 -21.84
C LYS A 412 4.81 -5.10 -22.65
N VAL A 413 4.59 -4.57 -23.85
CA VAL A 413 5.70 -4.30 -24.80
C VAL A 413 6.68 -3.26 -24.28
N ARG A 414 6.24 -2.28 -23.50
CA ARG A 414 7.13 -1.28 -22.88
C ARG A 414 8.06 -1.91 -21.84
N ASP A 415 7.56 -2.81 -21.02
CA ASP A 415 8.39 -3.51 -20.02
C ASP A 415 9.44 -4.40 -20.71
N ILE A 416 9.08 -5.01 -21.84
CA ILE A 416 10.04 -5.78 -22.66
C ILE A 416 11.12 -4.85 -23.20
N GLY A 417 10.75 -3.66 -23.71
CA GLY A 417 11.67 -2.66 -24.23
C GLY A 417 12.64 -2.16 -23.17
N GLU A 418 12.14 -1.82 -21.99
CA GLU A 418 12.96 -1.37 -20.85
C GLU A 418 13.98 -2.44 -20.42
N ALA A 419 13.54 -3.68 -20.28
CA ALA A 419 14.41 -4.79 -19.86
C ALA A 419 15.51 -5.10 -20.91
N LEU A 420 15.18 -5.00 -22.19
CA LEU A 420 16.04 -5.44 -23.29
C LEU A 420 16.79 -4.30 -24.01
N GLY A 421 16.41 -3.03 -23.75
CA GLY A 421 17.11 -1.84 -24.25
C GLY A 421 16.65 -1.42 -25.65
N PHE A 422 15.35 -1.39 -25.88
CA PHE A 422 14.74 -0.74 -27.05
C PHE A 422 13.60 0.18 -26.62
N SER A 423 13.34 1.25 -27.37
CA SER A 423 12.28 2.18 -27.06
C SER A 423 10.93 1.75 -27.67
N VAL A 424 9.82 2.06 -26.97
CA VAL A 424 8.46 1.77 -27.42
C VAL A 424 7.61 3.03 -27.34
N GLY A 425 7.34 3.63 -28.51
CA GLY A 425 6.42 4.76 -28.66
C GLY A 425 5.01 4.32 -29.08
N PHE A 426 4.06 5.26 -29.02
CA PHE A 426 2.70 5.06 -29.54
C PHE A 426 2.22 6.34 -30.21
N GLU A 427 1.91 6.27 -31.49
CA GLU A 427 1.47 7.41 -32.28
C GLU A 427 0.48 6.96 -33.37
N ASN A 428 -0.60 7.69 -33.54
CA ASN A 428 -1.63 7.41 -34.58
C ASN A 428 -2.07 5.95 -34.61
N GLU A 429 -2.44 5.38 -33.44
CA GLU A 429 -2.82 3.97 -33.26
C GLU A 429 -1.75 2.95 -33.71
N THR A 430 -0.49 3.37 -33.69
CA THR A 430 0.65 2.53 -34.07
C THR A 430 1.63 2.41 -32.90
N VAL A 431 1.98 1.19 -32.54
CA VAL A 431 3.08 0.87 -31.61
C VAL A 431 4.41 0.99 -32.39
N LEU A 432 5.30 1.84 -31.91
CA LEU A 432 6.60 2.11 -32.56
C LEU A 432 7.70 1.47 -31.73
N ILE A 433 8.33 0.41 -32.25
CA ILE A 433 9.50 -0.23 -31.65
C ILE A 433 10.74 0.33 -32.36
N ARG A 434 11.74 0.85 -31.59
CA ARG A 434 12.98 1.41 -32.14
C ARG A 434 14.16 0.79 -31.40
N THR A 435 15.12 0.26 -32.18
CA THR A 435 16.30 -0.46 -31.67
C THR A 435 17.58 0.39 -31.65
N THR A 436 17.58 1.57 -32.28
CA THR A 436 18.71 2.51 -32.32
C THR A 436 18.48 3.65 -31.33
N GLU A 437 19.54 4.07 -30.63
CA GLU A 437 19.56 5.24 -29.73
C GLU A 437 19.55 6.58 -30.50
N ASP A 438 18.78 6.73 -31.55
CA ASP A 438 18.60 8.02 -32.20
C ASP A 438 17.21 8.57 -31.89
N ALA A 439 17.14 9.28 -30.82
CA ALA A 439 16.43 10.52 -30.53
C ALA A 439 16.19 10.59 -29.02
N GLU A 440 16.70 11.62 -28.38
CA GLU A 440 16.01 12.19 -27.22
C GLU A 440 14.53 12.17 -27.56
N GLU A 441 13.74 11.28 -26.89
CA GLU A 441 12.29 11.33 -26.94
C GLU A 441 11.91 12.70 -26.42
N GLN A 442 11.64 13.63 -27.32
CA GLN A 442 11.00 14.88 -26.94
C GLN A 442 9.63 14.47 -26.40
N VAL A 443 9.56 14.35 -25.08
CA VAL A 443 8.31 14.17 -24.36
C VAL A 443 7.36 15.25 -24.90
N PRO A 444 6.19 14.88 -25.45
CA PRO A 444 5.25 15.85 -25.96
C PRO A 444 4.91 16.82 -24.85
N VAL A 445 5.36 18.07 -24.96
CA VAL A 445 4.96 19.14 -24.02
C VAL A 445 3.47 19.37 -24.23
N THR A 446 2.66 18.71 -23.41
CA THR A 446 1.20 18.72 -23.58
C THR A 446 0.61 20.09 -23.25
N ASN A 447 1.33 20.96 -22.50
CA ASN A 447 0.82 22.23 -21.97
C ASN A 447 -0.63 22.11 -21.47
N ALA A 448 -0.95 20.99 -20.84
CA ALA A 448 -2.29 20.73 -20.34
C ALA A 448 -2.60 21.72 -19.20
N ALA A 449 -3.82 22.26 -19.20
CA ALA A 449 -4.27 23.17 -18.15
C ALA A 449 -4.45 22.43 -16.81
N SER A 450 -4.71 21.13 -16.85
CA SER A 450 -4.86 20.27 -15.68
C SER A 450 -4.57 18.82 -16.03
N TYR A 451 -4.42 18.00 -15.00
CA TYR A 451 -4.15 16.56 -15.06
C TYR A 451 -5.16 15.83 -14.20
N THR A 452 -5.82 14.82 -14.75
CA THR A 452 -6.70 13.92 -13.99
C THR A 452 -5.95 12.67 -13.60
N PHE A 453 -5.80 12.48 -12.29
CA PHE A 453 -5.32 11.26 -11.65
C PHE A 453 -6.52 10.37 -11.37
N GLN A 454 -6.50 9.16 -11.86
CA GLN A 454 -7.61 8.24 -11.72
C GLN A 454 -7.10 6.87 -11.32
N GLY A 455 -7.62 6.34 -10.24
CA GLY A 455 -7.09 5.12 -9.66
C GLY A 455 -8.08 4.34 -8.82
N SER A 456 -7.55 3.32 -8.16
CA SER A 456 -8.25 2.46 -7.21
C SER A 456 -7.35 2.15 -6.01
N GLY A 457 -7.96 1.78 -4.89
CA GLY A 457 -7.24 1.51 -3.65
C GLY A 457 -7.22 2.68 -2.68
N TRP A 458 -6.94 2.38 -1.41
CA TRP A 458 -6.85 3.36 -0.33
C TRP A 458 -5.79 2.93 0.68
N GLY A 459 -4.70 3.70 0.77
CA GLY A 459 -3.61 3.48 1.71
C GLY A 459 -2.25 3.30 1.05
N HIS A 460 -1.29 2.77 1.81
CA HIS A 460 0.11 2.64 1.41
C HIS A 460 0.43 1.37 0.60
N SER A 461 -0.54 0.50 0.40
CA SER A 461 -0.46 -0.72 -0.42
C SER A 461 0.53 -1.81 0.05
N VAL A 462 1.10 -1.74 1.26
CA VAL A 462 2.07 -2.72 1.79
C VAL A 462 1.44 -3.60 2.86
N GLY A 463 1.59 -4.92 2.76
CA GLY A 463 1.03 -5.90 3.69
C GLY A 463 -0.42 -6.24 3.38
N MET A 464 -1.28 -6.41 4.40
CA MET A 464 -2.65 -6.91 4.23
C MET A 464 -3.62 -5.80 3.81
N SER A 465 -4.37 -6.03 2.70
CA SER A 465 -5.57 -5.27 2.37
C SER A 465 -6.72 -5.70 3.29
N GLN A 466 -7.37 -4.75 3.96
CA GLN A 466 -8.51 -5.04 4.81
C GLN A 466 -9.71 -5.52 3.99
N TRP A 467 -10.05 -4.85 2.88
CA TRP A 467 -11.12 -5.26 1.99
C TRP A 467 -10.81 -6.56 1.25
N GLY A 468 -9.55 -6.83 0.94
CA GLY A 468 -9.13 -8.11 0.39
C GLY A 468 -9.28 -9.25 1.42
N ALA A 469 -8.88 -9.02 2.67
CA ALA A 469 -9.11 -9.97 3.77
C ALA A 469 -10.61 -10.24 3.99
N TYR A 470 -11.45 -9.20 3.91
CA TYR A 470 -12.92 -9.35 3.94
C TYR A 470 -13.40 -10.28 2.81
N ALA A 471 -12.95 -10.03 1.58
CA ALA A 471 -13.38 -10.80 0.41
C ALA A 471 -12.91 -12.26 0.48
N MET A 472 -11.68 -12.52 0.90
CA MET A 472 -11.17 -13.87 1.12
C MET A 472 -11.97 -14.63 2.19
N ALA A 473 -12.24 -13.98 3.35
CA ALA A 473 -13.06 -14.58 4.40
C ALA A 473 -14.49 -14.90 3.92
N LYS A 474 -15.09 -14.05 3.08
CA LYS A 474 -16.39 -14.31 2.44
C LYS A 474 -16.36 -15.50 1.49
N GLN A 475 -15.20 -15.81 0.91
CA GLN A 475 -14.98 -16.95 0.03
C GLN A 475 -14.60 -18.24 0.81
N GLY A 476 -14.49 -18.16 2.15
CA GLY A 476 -14.27 -19.31 3.02
C GLY A 476 -12.81 -19.56 3.40
N PHE A 477 -11.90 -18.64 3.11
CA PHE A 477 -10.52 -18.70 3.61
C PHE A 477 -10.49 -18.42 5.11
N ASP A 478 -9.66 -19.17 5.84
CA ASP A 478 -9.39 -18.89 7.24
C ASP A 478 -8.36 -17.75 7.40
N TYR A 479 -8.22 -17.25 8.63
CA TYR A 479 -7.35 -16.09 8.91
C TYR A 479 -5.86 -16.38 8.64
N GLU A 480 -5.39 -17.62 8.82
CA GLU A 480 -4.01 -17.99 8.51
C GLU A 480 -3.76 -18.02 6.99
N GLU A 481 -4.71 -18.54 6.21
CA GLU A 481 -4.65 -18.52 4.74
C GLU A 481 -4.63 -17.07 4.23
N ILE A 482 -5.46 -16.18 4.81
CA ILE A 482 -5.48 -14.75 4.50
C ILE A 482 -4.11 -14.12 4.79
N LEU A 483 -3.57 -14.34 5.99
CA LEU A 483 -2.28 -13.79 6.38
C LEU A 483 -1.13 -14.31 5.50
N LYS A 484 -1.10 -15.62 5.20
CA LYS A 484 -0.10 -16.23 4.32
C LYS A 484 -0.22 -15.78 2.86
N PHE A 485 -1.40 -15.35 2.43
CA PHE A 485 -1.56 -14.72 1.11
C PHE A 485 -0.86 -13.37 1.06
N TYR A 486 -1.10 -12.47 2.02
CA TYR A 486 -0.53 -11.12 2.00
C TYR A 486 0.93 -11.05 2.44
N PHE A 487 1.35 -11.92 3.34
CA PHE A 487 2.71 -11.95 3.86
C PHE A 487 3.48 -13.17 3.37
N THR A 488 4.53 -12.95 2.61
CA THR A 488 5.30 -14.03 1.97
C THR A 488 6.13 -14.81 2.98
N GLY A 489 5.92 -16.12 3.06
CA GLY A 489 6.74 -17.02 3.88
C GLY A 489 6.60 -16.86 5.39
N VAL A 490 5.54 -16.22 5.86
CA VAL A 490 5.27 -16.08 7.29
C VAL A 490 4.59 -17.30 7.88
N SER A 491 4.72 -17.41 9.21
CA SER A 491 3.93 -18.31 10.06
C SER A 491 3.23 -17.49 11.13
N VAL A 492 2.11 -18.00 11.63
CA VAL A 492 1.45 -17.49 12.83
C VAL A 492 1.98 -18.28 14.02
N ALA A 493 2.53 -17.59 15.01
CA ALA A 493 3.04 -18.16 16.26
C ALA A 493 2.30 -17.54 17.44
N GLY A 494 2.08 -18.33 18.52
CA GLY A 494 1.39 -17.89 19.71
C GLY A 494 1.66 -18.81 20.90
#